data_01d72431b398d94b34cfd0ccaebddfa7
#
_entry.id   01d72431b398d94b34cfd0ccaebddfa7
#
_cell.length_a   1.000
_cell.length_b   1.000
_cell.length_c   1.000
_cell.angle_alpha   90.00
_cell.angle_beta   90.00
_cell.angle_gamma   90.00
#
_symmetry.space_group_name_H-M   'P 1'
#
loop_
_entity.id
_entity.type
_entity.pdbx_description
1 polymer ?
#
loop_
_entity_poly.entity_id
_entity_poly.type
_entity_poly.pdbx_seq_one_letter_code
_entity_poly.pdbx_strand_id
1 'polypeptide(L)'
;METFYFEKQYKATQRADHWKSVLKPDDVPCLKLVFNNDWNDYGFHTWYVLWYIDKKNDYHYIGNVKLMHEDGDAYEYLDGQFKSLDESFCSVGLDTDYYYNLMKLFNEADVVDILTSLRDCSIDKLVYDKFKDTDCFKNSLLRDISTEQALREGSNIVKMKDPSEAYFFEYTYIPNEDSEIYTTFNCHLEYPCKFYKRAFALIGENGVGKTHMLTGLVRDLVFQNKERFNKIPLLQRCFIICSSRYDEYYKIYEDAGNRAAKLPFSICHVVQDADAKKRIQNLIFDILKRGTLLTEKGMMVMPQLFEDALKKQLPEQLIDGLLSKEKVETEEGEYDHWQLNSRKLEKLIEIFSTGQLQIFSLTVNLFAKLEPGTLVVIDEPEVHLHTTLIQNFICMLND
;
A
#
# COMPACT_ATOMS: atom_id res chain seq x y z
N MET A 1 -1.36 -20.73 -22.42
CA MET A 1 -2.13 -20.78 -21.17
C MET A 1 -1.30 -21.51 -20.15
N GLU A 2 -0.94 -20.83 -19.07
CA GLU A 2 -0.07 -21.39 -18.04
C GLU A 2 -0.87 -22.30 -17.09
N THR A 3 -0.20 -23.27 -16.50
CA THR A 3 -0.83 -24.21 -15.54
C THR A 3 -0.72 -23.59 -14.16
N PHE A 4 -1.79 -23.69 -13.36
CA PHE A 4 -1.78 -23.30 -11.96
C PHE A 4 -1.46 -24.52 -11.10
N TYR A 5 -0.61 -24.30 -10.10
CA TYR A 5 -0.33 -25.26 -9.03
C TYR A 5 -0.88 -24.71 -7.73
N PHE A 6 -1.71 -25.47 -7.04
CA PHE A 6 -2.26 -25.12 -5.75
C PHE A 6 -1.48 -25.77 -4.62
N GLU A 7 -1.16 -24.98 -3.60
CA GLU A 7 -0.53 -25.45 -2.37
C GLU A 7 -1.38 -25.10 -1.15
N LYS A 8 -1.83 -26.17 -0.44
CA LYS A 8 -2.78 -26.07 0.67
C LYS A 8 -2.12 -25.66 2.01
N GLN A 9 -0.81 -25.84 2.17
CA GLN A 9 -0.13 -25.59 3.45
C GLN A 9 0.75 -24.37 3.37
N TYR A 10 0.33 -23.32 4.07
CA TYR A 10 1.23 -22.22 4.37
C TYR A 10 0.80 -21.42 5.60
N LYS A 11 1.81 -21.04 6.41
CA LYS A 11 1.71 -20.02 7.45
C LYS A 11 2.58 -18.83 7.05
N ALA A 12 2.02 -17.64 7.03
CA ALA A 12 2.67 -16.40 6.56
C ALA A 12 3.92 -16.02 7.37
N THR A 13 4.13 -16.65 8.52
CA THR A 13 5.31 -16.46 9.37
C THR A 13 6.58 -17.10 8.82
N GLN A 14 6.50 -17.92 7.77
CA GLN A 14 7.69 -18.53 7.18
C GLN A 14 8.35 -17.61 6.14
N ARG A 15 9.69 -17.50 6.19
CA ARG A 15 10.50 -16.65 5.31
C ARG A 15 10.29 -16.96 3.83
N ALA A 16 10.36 -15.93 2.98
CA ALA A 16 10.36 -16.06 1.52
C ALA A 16 11.32 -17.12 0.97
N ASP A 17 12.42 -17.37 1.67
CA ASP A 17 13.41 -18.40 1.27
C ASP A 17 12.88 -19.83 1.45
N HIS A 18 11.94 -20.04 2.35
CA HIS A 18 11.32 -21.35 2.57
C HIS A 18 10.37 -21.74 1.42
N TRP A 19 9.73 -20.75 0.79
CA TRP A 19 8.86 -20.94 -0.36
C TRP A 19 9.55 -21.57 -1.57
N LYS A 20 10.83 -21.23 -1.76
CA LYS A 20 11.63 -21.78 -2.85
C LYS A 20 11.93 -23.26 -2.73
N SER A 21 11.68 -23.86 -1.55
CA SER A 21 12.12 -25.23 -1.26
C SER A 21 11.03 -26.29 -1.25
N VAL A 22 9.73 -25.89 -1.17
CA VAL A 22 8.69 -26.85 -0.77
C VAL A 22 8.10 -27.66 -1.93
N LEU A 23 7.90 -27.09 -3.11
CA LEU A 23 7.45 -27.86 -4.28
C LEU A 23 8.06 -27.27 -5.55
N LYS A 24 8.90 -28.04 -6.23
CA LYS A 24 9.29 -27.75 -7.60
C LYS A 24 8.20 -28.32 -8.50
N PRO A 25 7.47 -27.50 -9.25
CA PRO A 25 6.58 -27.99 -10.27
C PRO A 25 7.39 -28.78 -11.31
N ASP A 26 6.89 -29.92 -11.75
CA ASP A 26 7.53 -30.73 -12.78
C ASP A 26 7.57 -29.99 -14.13
N ASP A 27 6.62 -29.04 -14.34
CA ASP A 27 6.51 -28.22 -15.56
C ASP A 27 6.58 -26.74 -15.24
N VAL A 28 7.66 -26.08 -15.62
CA VAL A 28 7.82 -24.63 -15.64
C VAL A 28 7.84 -24.13 -17.09
N PRO A 29 7.30 -22.95 -17.41
CA PRO A 29 6.76 -21.94 -16.50
C PRO A 29 5.36 -22.27 -15.98
N CYS A 30 5.03 -21.79 -14.79
CA CYS A 30 3.72 -22.02 -14.18
C CYS A 30 3.34 -20.90 -13.21
N LEU A 31 2.05 -20.85 -12.85
CA LEU A 31 1.52 -20.01 -11.79
C LEU A 31 1.31 -20.86 -10.53
N LYS A 32 1.75 -20.37 -9.38
CA LYS A 32 1.60 -21.05 -8.10
C LYS A 32 0.68 -20.27 -7.19
N LEU A 33 -0.46 -20.85 -6.82
CA LEU A 33 -1.44 -20.30 -5.90
C LEU A 33 -1.26 -20.95 -4.53
N VAL A 34 -0.97 -20.15 -3.52
CA VAL A 34 -0.66 -20.60 -2.17
C VAL A 34 -1.69 -20.08 -1.20
N PHE A 35 -2.31 -20.99 -0.44
CA PHE A 35 -3.28 -20.61 0.57
C PHE A 35 -2.61 -20.00 1.80
N ASN A 36 -3.08 -18.84 2.26
CA ASN A 36 -2.65 -18.22 3.51
C ASN A 36 -3.57 -18.62 4.66
N ASN A 37 -3.12 -19.53 5.51
CA ASN A 37 -3.89 -20.08 6.64
C ASN A 37 -3.86 -19.17 7.89
N ASP A 38 -3.07 -18.09 7.90
CA ASP A 38 -2.91 -17.24 9.09
C ASP A 38 -4.04 -16.23 9.28
N TRP A 39 -4.94 -16.12 8.30
CA TRP A 39 -5.97 -15.09 8.29
C TRP A 39 -7.37 -15.67 8.11
N ASN A 40 -8.28 -15.24 8.98
CA ASN A 40 -9.68 -15.63 8.98
C ASN A 40 -10.56 -14.36 9.09
N ASP A 41 -11.43 -14.15 8.12
CA ASP A 41 -12.40 -13.06 8.09
C ASP A 41 -13.78 -13.59 8.50
N TYR A 42 -14.15 -13.45 9.77
CA TYR A 42 -15.46 -13.89 10.30
C TYR A 42 -15.77 -15.38 10.02
N GLY A 43 -14.76 -16.23 9.99
CA GLY A 43 -14.91 -17.65 9.68
C GLY A 43 -14.64 -18.01 8.23
N PHE A 44 -14.38 -17.06 7.34
CA PHE A 44 -14.02 -17.29 5.95
C PHE A 44 -12.51 -17.24 5.74
N HIS A 45 -11.96 -18.17 4.96
CA HIS A 45 -10.53 -18.22 4.61
C HIS A 45 -10.37 -17.96 3.11
N THR A 46 -10.25 -16.69 2.76
CA THR A 46 -10.24 -16.24 1.36
C THR A 46 -8.89 -15.75 0.87
N TRP A 47 -7.85 -15.71 1.71
CA TRP A 47 -6.57 -15.12 1.38
C TRP A 47 -5.59 -16.11 0.76
N TYR A 48 -5.09 -15.78 -0.44
CA TYR A 48 -4.11 -16.55 -1.20
C TYR A 48 -3.01 -15.65 -1.70
N VAL A 49 -1.87 -16.24 -2.06
CA VAL A 49 -0.73 -15.57 -2.69
C VAL A 49 -0.48 -16.19 -4.06
N LEU A 50 -0.36 -15.36 -5.08
CA LEU A 50 -0.05 -15.80 -6.44
C LEU A 50 1.40 -15.51 -6.78
N TRP A 51 2.10 -16.52 -7.29
CA TRP A 51 3.47 -16.47 -7.77
C TRP A 51 3.55 -16.92 -9.22
N TYR A 52 4.49 -16.36 -9.96
CA TYR A 52 4.92 -16.89 -11.25
C TYR A 52 6.29 -17.54 -11.11
N ILE A 53 6.45 -18.75 -11.63
CA ILE A 53 7.73 -19.48 -11.66
C ILE A 53 8.13 -19.57 -13.13
N ASP A 54 9.24 -18.95 -13.48
CA ASP A 54 9.70 -18.86 -14.86
C ASP A 54 10.46 -20.12 -15.30
N LYS A 55 10.87 -20.18 -16.58
CA LYS A 55 11.63 -21.28 -17.17
C LYS A 55 12.98 -21.57 -16.51
N LYS A 56 13.53 -20.60 -15.76
CA LYS A 56 14.77 -20.74 -14.99
C LYS A 56 14.53 -21.22 -13.57
N ASN A 57 13.26 -21.45 -13.21
CA ASN A 57 12.82 -21.75 -11.86
C ASN A 57 13.02 -20.59 -10.87
N ASP A 58 13.00 -19.33 -11.39
CA ASP A 58 12.99 -18.12 -10.56
C ASP A 58 11.56 -17.77 -10.19
N TYR A 59 11.35 -17.37 -8.92
CA TYR A 59 10.05 -17.04 -8.36
C TYR A 59 9.80 -15.54 -8.43
N HIS A 60 8.71 -15.16 -9.10
CA HIS A 60 8.24 -13.78 -9.22
C HIS A 60 6.94 -13.62 -8.45
N TYR A 61 6.96 -12.78 -7.42
CA TYR A 61 5.76 -12.46 -6.66
C TYR A 61 4.81 -11.63 -7.51
N ILE A 62 3.56 -12.07 -7.63
CA ILE A 62 2.51 -11.33 -8.31
C ILE A 62 1.72 -10.49 -7.30
N GLY A 63 1.22 -11.12 -6.25
CA GLY A 63 0.44 -10.40 -5.23
C GLY A 63 -0.46 -11.31 -4.43
N ASN A 64 -1.20 -10.67 -3.53
CA ASN A 64 -2.24 -11.34 -2.79
C ASN A 64 -3.54 -11.31 -3.59
N VAL A 65 -4.30 -12.38 -3.51
CA VAL A 65 -5.60 -12.55 -4.17
C VAL A 65 -6.60 -13.14 -3.17
N LYS A 66 -7.79 -12.57 -3.14
CA LYS A 66 -8.92 -13.13 -2.41
C LYS A 66 -9.64 -14.11 -3.33
N LEU A 67 -9.89 -15.32 -2.85
CA LEU A 67 -10.55 -16.39 -3.59
C LEU A 67 -11.60 -17.05 -2.71
N MET A 68 -12.79 -17.26 -3.24
CA MET A 68 -13.88 -17.98 -2.57
C MET A 68 -14.51 -19.02 -3.47
N HIS A 69 -15.19 -19.99 -2.86
CA HIS A 69 -16.08 -20.94 -3.48
C HIS A 69 -17.51 -20.73 -2.97
N GLU A 70 -18.54 -21.02 -3.78
CA GLU A 70 -19.94 -20.79 -3.41
C GLU A 70 -20.41 -21.57 -2.18
N ASP A 71 -19.87 -22.78 -1.96
CA ASP A 71 -20.29 -23.68 -0.88
C ASP A 71 -19.38 -23.67 0.36
N GLY A 72 -18.26 -22.92 0.35
CA GLY A 72 -17.33 -22.91 1.48
C GLY A 72 -15.97 -22.28 1.19
N ASP A 73 -14.97 -22.69 1.95
CA ASP A 73 -13.60 -22.20 1.76
C ASP A 73 -12.99 -22.80 0.49
N ALA A 74 -12.49 -21.96 -0.40
CA ALA A 74 -12.00 -22.40 -1.72
C ALA A 74 -10.88 -23.46 -1.65
N TYR A 75 -10.05 -23.46 -0.60
CA TYR A 75 -8.97 -24.43 -0.42
C TYR A 75 -9.48 -25.88 -0.22
N GLU A 76 -10.74 -26.08 0.13
CA GLU A 76 -11.34 -27.41 0.28
C GLU A 76 -11.69 -28.04 -1.08
N TYR A 77 -11.90 -27.20 -2.09
CA TYR A 77 -12.32 -27.58 -3.44
C TYR A 77 -11.16 -27.50 -4.46
N LEU A 78 -9.98 -27.06 -4.04
CA LEU A 78 -8.79 -27.01 -4.87
C LEU A 78 -7.85 -28.17 -4.56
N ASP A 79 -7.31 -28.79 -5.61
CA ASP A 79 -6.30 -29.84 -5.49
C ASP A 79 -5.29 -29.80 -6.64
N GLY A 80 -4.00 -29.92 -6.30
CA GLY A 80 -2.90 -30.13 -7.22
C GLY A 80 -2.79 -29.08 -8.34
N GLN A 81 -3.00 -29.53 -9.58
CA GLN A 81 -2.89 -28.70 -10.78
C GLN A 81 -4.26 -28.40 -11.38
N PHE A 82 -4.44 -27.18 -11.87
CA PHE A 82 -5.62 -26.78 -12.63
C PHE A 82 -5.28 -25.80 -13.75
N LYS A 83 -6.11 -25.67 -14.76
CA LYS A 83 -5.96 -24.68 -15.84
C LYS A 83 -6.90 -23.50 -15.69
N SER A 84 -8.06 -23.74 -15.14
CA SER A 84 -9.10 -22.73 -14.90
C SER A 84 -9.98 -23.18 -13.75
N LEU A 85 -10.42 -22.26 -12.94
CA LEU A 85 -11.46 -22.45 -11.94
C LEU A 85 -12.83 -22.57 -12.64
N ASP A 86 -13.71 -23.38 -12.09
CA ASP A 86 -15.07 -23.52 -12.59
C ASP A 86 -15.98 -22.36 -12.14
N GLU A 87 -17.26 -22.42 -12.49
CA GLU A 87 -18.22 -21.36 -12.22
C GLU A 87 -18.59 -21.18 -10.74
N SER A 88 -18.19 -22.11 -9.86
CA SER A 88 -18.44 -22.05 -8.42
C SER A 88 -17.42 -21.18 -7.69
N PHE A 89 -16.38 -20.73 -8.37
CA PHE A 89 -15.36 -19.86 -7.81
C PHE A 89 -15.48 -18.41 -8.27
N CYS A 90 -14.99 -17.50 -7.41
CA CYS A 90 -14.63 -16.14 -7.83
C CYS A 90 -13.40 -15.65 -7.09
N SER A 91 -12.68 -14.73 -7.71
CA SER A 91 -11.51 -14.09 -7.13
C SER A 91 -11.50 -12.58 -7.34
N VAL A 92 -10.62 -11.90 -6.62
CA VAL A 92 -10.27 -10.49 -6.81
C VAL A 92 -8.90 -10.21 -6.21
N GLY A 93 -8.06 -9.40 -6.85
CA GLY A 93 -6.80 -8.95 -6.26
C GLY A 93 -7.03 -8.24 -4.92
N LEU A 94 -6.18 -8.49 -3.92
CA LEU A 94 -6.28 -7.81 -2.61
C LEU A 94 -6.07 -6.29 -2.73
N ASP A 95 -5.25 -5.90 -3.70
CA ASP A 95 -4.92 -4.52 -4.02
C ASP A 95 -4.62 -4.35 -5.52
N THR A 96 -4.41 -3.11 -5.96
CA THR A 96 -4.12 -2.82 -7.37
C THR A 96 -2.73 -3.30 -7.81
N ASP A 97 -1.79 -3.48 -6.88
CA ASP A 97 -0.43 -3.96 -7.20
C ASP A 97 -0.45 -5.37 -7.79
N TYR A 98 -1.41 -6.20 -7.40
CA TYR A 98 -1.65 -7.51 -8.00
C TYR A 98 -1.80 -7.42 -9.52
N TYR A 99 -2.62 -6.50 -10.03
CA TYR A 99 -2.84 -6.30 -11.47
C TYR A 99 -1.63 -5.66 -12.14
N TYR A 100 -0.99 -4.68 -11.49
CA TYR A 100 0.24 -4.07 -12.02
C TYR A 100 1.38 -5.06 -12.15
N ASN A 101 1.56 -5.96 -11.19
CA ASN A 101 2.61 -6.97 -11.23
C ASN A 101 2.33 -8.02 -12.33
N LEU A 102 1.06 -8.39 -12.56
CA LEU A 102 0.69 -9.19 -13.72
C LEU A 102 1.08 -8.50 -15.03
N MET A 103 0.75 -7.22 -15.18
CA MET A 103 1.08 -6.44 -16.39
C MET A 103 2.58 -6.22 -16.59
N LYS A 104 3.41 -6.28 -15.54
CA LYS A 104 4.88 -6.24 -15.65
C LYS A 104 5.46 -7.56 -16.17
N LEU A 105 4.86 -8.68 -15.82
CA LEU A 105 5.36 -10.03 -16.13
C LEU A 105 4.82 -10.57 -17.45
N PHE A 106 3.62 -10.17 -17.83
CA PHE A 106 2.88 -10.73 -18.96
C PHE A 106 2.33 -9.61 -19.88
N ASN A 107 2.03 -9.95 -21.11
CA ASN A 107 1.29 -9.06 -21.99
C ASN A 107 -0.21 -9.05 -21.63
N GLU A 108 -0.96 -8.05 -22.15
CA GLU A 108 -2.39 -7.86 -21.85
C GLU A 108 -3.24 -9.14 -22.10
N ALA A 109 -3.00 -9.83 -23.22
CA ALA A 109 -3.77 -11.02 -23.56
C ALA A 109 -3.54 -12.16 -22.55
N ASP A 110 -2.28 -12.40 -22.17
CA ASP A 110 -1.94 -13.41 -21.16
C ASP A 110 -2.51 -13.04 -19.79
N VAL A 111 -2.48 -11.74 -19.41
CA VAL A 111 -3.09 -11.27 -18.16
C VAL A 111 -4.60 -11.51 -18.14
N VAL A 112 -5.29 -11.17 -19.22
CA VAL A 112 -6.74 -11.44 -19.35
C VAL A 112 -7.01 -12.94 -19.22
N ASP A 113 -6.21 -13.78 -19.86
CA ASP A 113 -6.35 -15.26 -19.78
C ASP A 113 -6.13 -15.76 -18.35
N ILE A 114 -5.11 -15.26 -17.64
CA ILE A 114 -4.83 -15.61 -16.23
C ILE A 114 -6.01 -15.21 -15.33
N LEU A 115 -6.46 -13.97 -15.41
CA LEU A 115 -7.55 -13.44 -14.60
C LEU A 115 -8.89 -14.14 -14.91
N THR A 116 -9.15 -14.44 -16.18
CA THR A 116 -10.32 -15.24 -16.59
C THR A 116 -10.26 -16.65 -16.01
N SER A 117 -9.08 -17.27 -16.04
CA SER A 117 -8.86 -18.61 -15.47
C SER A 117 -9.04 -18.64 -13.96
N LEU A 118 -8.75 -17.53 -13.26
CA LEU A 118 -8.97 -17.35 -11.82
C LEU A 118 -10.37 -16.81 -11.49
N ARG A 119 -11.24 -16.61 -12.49
CA ARG A 119 -12.61 -16.08 -12.29
C ARG A 119 -12.59 -14.73 -11.59
N ASP A 120 -11.73 -13.81 -12.04
CA ASP A 120 -11.57 -12.50 -11.40
C ASP A 120 -12.75 -11.57 -11.68
N CYS A 121 -13.36 -11.09 -10.58
CA CYS A 121 -14.54 -10.23 -10.60
C CYS A 121 -14.28 -8.83 -11.19
N SER A 122 -13.03 -8.36 -11.23
CA SER A 122 -12.71 -7.03 -11.76
C SER A 122 -12.82 -6.96 -13.29
N ILE A 123 -12.61 -8.10 -13.98
CA ILE A 123 -12.66 -8.17 -15.43
C ILE A 123 -13.93 -8.84 -15.96
N ASP A 124 -14.60 -9.67 -15.16
CA ASP A 124 -15.82 -10.39 -15.55
C ASP A 124 -17.02 -9.97 -14.68
N LYS A 125 -17.90 -9.15 -15.28
CA LYS A 125 -19.10 -8.66 -14.63
C LYS A 125 -20.09 -9.78 -14.28
N LEU A 126 -20.15 -10.86 -15.05
CA LEU A 126 -21.06 -11.97 -14.78
C LEU A 126 -20.64 -12.71 -13.50
N VAL A 127 -19.34 -12.90 -13.33
CA VAL A 127 -18.79 -13.46 -12.09
C VAL A 127 -19.12 -12.55 -10.91
N TYR A 128 -18.85 -11.26 -11.03
CA TYR A 128 -19.20 -10.28 -9.98
C TYR A 128 -20.69 -10.33 -9.62
N ASP A 129 -21.58 -10.27 -10.63
CA ASP A 129 -23.04 -10.25 -10.40
C ASP A 129 -23.55 -11.53 -9.74
N LYS A 130 -22.88 -12.69 -9.97
CA LYS A 130 -23.22 -13.97 -9.32
C LYS A 130 -22.90 -13.93 -7.82
N PHE A 131 -21.75 -13.36 -7.41
CA PHE A 131 -21.24 -13.49 -6.05
C PHE A 131 -21.45 -12.28 -5.14
N LYS A 132 -21.65 -11.09 -5.69
CA LYS A 132 -21.68 -9.80 -4.95
C LYS A 132 -22.62 -9.74 -3.74
N ASP A 133 -23.70 -10.55 -3.74
CA ASP A 133 -24.71 -10.55 -2.68
C ASP A 133 -24.46 -11.59 -1.60
N THR A 134 -23.48 -12.48 -1.76
CA THR A 134 -23.16 -13.52 -0.78
C THR A 134 -22.45 -12.93 0.45
N ASP A 135 -22.62 -13.57 1.60
CA ASP A 135 -22.00 -13.13 2.87
C ASP A 135 -20.47 -13.19 2.82
N CYS A 136 -19.88 -14.22 2.22
CA CYS A 136 -18.45 -14.34 2.06
C CYS A 136 -17.89 -13.21 1.19
N PHE A 137 -18.54 -12.85 0.10
CA PHE A 137 -18.10 -11.78 -0.77
C PHE A 137 -18.10 -10.42 -0.05
N LYS A 138 -19.16 -10.10 0.69
CA LYS A 138 -19.29 -8.82 1.42
C LYS A 138 -18.37 -8.74 2.63
N ASN A 139 -18.26 -9.81 3.42
CA ASN A 139 -17.62 -9.78 4.72
C ASN A 139 -16.15 -10.20 4.69
N SER A 140 -15.70 -10.87 3.62
CA SER A 140 -14.32 -11.31 3.48
C SER A 140 -13.66 -10.80 2.20
N LEU A 141 -14.21 -11.05 1.00
CA LEU A 141 -13.58 -10.58 -0.23
C LEU A 141 -13.43 -9.06 -0.25
N LEU A 142 -14.52 -8.32 -0.06
CA LEU A 142 -14.56 -6.85 -0.12
C LEU A 142 -14.48 -6.17 1.25
N ARG A 143 -13.93 -6.85 2.24
CA ARG A 143 -13.76 -6.25 3.57
C ARG A 143 -12.82 -5.05 3.58
N ASP A 144 -11.76 -5.11 2.79
CA ASP A 144 -10.71 -4.10 2.76
C ASP A 144 -10.96 -3.09 1.64
N ILE A 145 -10.75 -1.80 1.93
CA ILE A 145 -10.90 -0.71 0.96
C ILE A 145 -9.99 -0.92 -0.25
N SER A 146 -8.79 -1.49 -0.04
CA SER A 146 -7.85 -1.84 -1.11
C SER A 146 -8.45 -2.85 -2.10
N THR A 147 -9.21 -3.84 -1.60
CA THR A 147 -9.87 -4.84 -2.44
C THR A 147 -11.06 -4.26 -3.20
N GLU A 148 -11.84 -3.38 -2.57
CA GLU A 148 -12.90 -2.64 -3.29
C GLU A 148 -12.32 -1.79 -4.42
N GLN A 149 -11.19 -1.14 -4.19
CA GLN A 149 -10.48 -0.38 -5.21
C GLN A 149 -9.94 -1.29 -6.30
N ALA A 150 -9.30 -2.41 -5.95
CA ALA A 150 -8.80 -3.40 -6.87
C ALA A 150 -9.91 -3.96 -7.78
N LEU A 151 -11.07 -4.27 -7.22
CA LEU A 151 -12.25 -4.70 -7.98
C LEU A 151 -12.70 -3.64 -9.00
N ARG A 152 -12.74 -2.37 -8.60
CA ARG A 152 -13.18 -1.27 -9.45
C ARG A 152 -12.20 -0.94 -10.57
N GLU A 153 -10.91 -0.99 -10.27
CA GLU A 153 -9.84 -0.48 -11.14
C GLU A 153 -9.10 -1.58 -11.91
N GLY A 154 -9.19 -2.84 -11.49
CA GLY A 154 -8.44 -3.96 -12.08
C GLY A 154 -8.61 -4.05 -13.60
N SER A 155 -9.84 -3.96 -14.12
CA SER A 155 -10.09 -3.97 -15.58
C SER A 155 -9.45 -2.78 -16.31
N ASN A 156 -9.37 -1.61 -15.67
CA ASN A 156 -8.75 -0.44 -16.27
C ASN A 156 -7.23 -0.60 -16.34
N ILE A 157 -6.63 -1.13 -15.26
CA ILE A 157 -5.19 -1.40 -15.18
C ILE A 157 -4.78 -2.38 -16.28
N VAL A 158 -5.52 -3.47 -16.43
CA VAL A 158 -5.22 -4.51 -17.45
C VAL A 158 -5.32 -3.99 -18.88
N LYS A 159 -6.23 -3.06 -19.14
CA LYS A 159 -6.40 -2.44 -20.48
C LYS A 159 -5.39 -1.32 -20.76
N MET A 160 -4.59 -0.94 -19.79
CA MET A 160 -3.57 0.09 -19.99
C MET A 160 -2.35 -0.49 -20.69
N LYS A 161 -1.89 0.20 -21.73
CA LYS A 161 -0.66 -0.18 -22.44
C LYS A 161 0.59 0.03 -21.59
N ASP A 162 0.55 0.97 -20.66
CA ASP A 162 1.62 1.31 -19.71
C ASP A 162 1.00 1.49 -18.32
N PRO A 163 1.36 0.63 -17.33
CA PRO A 163 0.88 0.76 -15.94
C PRO A 163 1.17 2.12 -15.32
N SER A 164 2.24 2.80 -15.78
CA SER A 164 2.58 4.15 -15.30
C SER A 164 1.53 5.20 -15.70
N GLU A 165 0.76 4.97 -16.76
CA GLU A 165 -0.33 5.87 -17.16
C GLU A 165 -1.40 6.03 -16.07
N ALA A 166 -1.50 5.08 -15.13
CA ALA A 166 -2.41 5.18 -14.00
C ALA A 166 -2.14 6.38 -13.09
N TYR A 167 -0.89 6.81 -13.06
CA TYR A 167 -0.41 7.92 -12.23
C TYR A 167 -0.22 9.21 -13.01
N PHE A 168 -0.55 9.24 -14.31
CA PHE A 168 -0.51 10.44 -15.13
C PHE A 168 -1.84 11.16 -15.02
N PHE A 169 -1.80 12.43 -14.60
CA PHE A 169 -2.98 13.26 -14.57
C PHE A 169 -2.63 14.73 -14.78
N GLU A 170 -3.56 15.43 -15.34
CA GLU A 170 -3.56 16.88 -15.38
C GLU A 170 -4.64 17.37 -14.42
N TYR A 171 -4.27 18.27 -13.51
CA TYR A 171 -5.17 18.87 -12.55
C TYR A 171 -5.32 20.36 -12.83
N THR A 172 -6.55 20.81 -13.02
CA THR A 172 -6.89 22.21 -13.21
C THR A 172 -7.36 22.81 -11.90
N TYR A 173 -6.52 23.65 -11.32
CA TYR A 173 -6.84 24.43 -10.13
C TYR A 173 -7.52 25.74 -10.51
N ILE A 174 -8.68 26.01 -9.91
CA ILE A 174 -9.43 27.26 -10.03
C ILE A 174 -9.59 27.79 -8.61
N PRO A 175 -9.05 28.98 -8.29
CA PRO A 175 -9.05 29.53 -6.93
C PRO A 175 -10.46 29.77 -6.38
N ASN A 176 -11.38 30.25 -7.22
CA ASN A 176 -12.79 30.47 -6.90
C ASN A 176 -13.63 30.03 -8.10
N GLU A 177 -14.86 29.55 -7.87
CA GLU A 177 -15.76 29.07 -8.92
C GLU A 177 -16.03 30.13 -10.01
N ASP A 178 -16.02 31.41 -9.66
CA ASP A 178 -16.22 32.55 -10.58
C ASP A 178 -14.90 33.08 -11.19
N SER A 179 -13.79 32.42 -10.94
CA SER A 179 -12.48 32.88 -11.42
C SER A 179 -12.24 32.49 -12.87
N GLU A 180 -11.92 33.44 -13.72
CA GLU A 180 -11.39 33.19 -15.06
C GLU A 180 -9.92 32.76 -15.04
N ILE A 181 -9.25 32.86 -13.88
CA ILE A 181 -7.85 32.49 -13.67
C ILE A 181 -7.81 31.03 -13.23
N TYR A 182 -7.11 30.21 -13.99
CA TYR A 182 -6.84 28.82 -13.66
C TYR A 182 -5.36 28.50 -13.81
N THR A 183 -4.92 27.49 -13.07
CA THR A 183 -3.56 26.95 -13.18
C THR A 183 -3.64 25.47 -13.43
N THR A 184 -2.97 25.00 -14.47
CA THR A 184 -2.90 23.59 -14.79
C THR A 184 -1.62 22.98 -14.24
N PHE A 185 -1.76 21.89 -13.51
CA PHE A 185 -0.66 21.11 -12.96
C PHE A 185 -0.61 19.75 -13.61
N ASN A 186 0.48 19.48 -14.33
CA ASN A 186 0.71 18.17 -14.97
C ASN A 186 1.53 17.28 -14.07
N CYS A 187 0.94 16.23 -13.57
CA CYS A 187 1.59 15.21 -12.77
C CYS A 187 1.92 14.00 -13.65
N HIS A 188 3.19 13.72 -13.79
CA HIS A 188 3.71 12.64 -14.59
C HIS A 188 4.57 11.74 -13.70
N LEU A 189 3.93 10.80 -13.00
CA LEU A 189 4.58 9.88 -12.09
C LEU A 189 4.94 8.60 -12.88
N GLU A 190 6.20 8.45 -13.27
CA GLU A 190 6.68 7.21 -13.90
C GLU A 190 6.92 6.12 -12.85
N TYR A 191 6.47 4.90 -13.13
CA TYR A 191 6.72 3.71 -12.31
C TYR A 191 7.11 2.51 -13.21
N PRO A 192 8.10 1.69 -12.85
CA PRO A 192 9.09 1.88 -11.80
C PRO A 192 10.14 2.91 -12.21
N CYS A 193 10.49 3.85 -11.35
CA CYS A 193 11.48 4.86 -11.69
C CYS A 193 12.19 5.44 -10.48
N LYS A 194 13.23 6.23 -10.76
CA LYS A 194 13.95 6.95 -9.70
C LYS A 194 13.06 7.99 -9.02
N PHE A 195 13.28 8.24 -7.74
CA PHE A 195 12.50 9.16 -6.90
C PHE A 195 12.24 10.53 -7.56
N TYR A 196 13.23 11.14 -8.22
CA TYR A 196 13.07 12.46 -8.85
C TYR A 196 12.01 12.51 -9.96
N LYS A 197 11.56 11.37 -10.46
CA LYS A 197 10.44 11.27 -11.41
C LYS A 197 9.09 11.00 -10.71
N ARG A 198 9.10 10.79 -9.40
CA ARG A 198 7.92 10.55 -8.56
C ARG A 198 7.68 11.68 -7.56
N ALA A 199 8.51 12.71 -7.56
CA ALA A 199 8.42 13.85 -6.66
C ALA A 199 8.31 15.16 -7.42
N PHE A 200 7.36 15.99 -7.00
CA PHE A 200 7.12 17.33 -7.55
C PHE A 200 7.30 18.35 -6.45
N ALA A 201 7.99 19.44 -6.75
CA ALA A 201 8.17 20.56 -5.85
C ALA A 201 7.43 21.80 -6.40
N LEU A 202 6.50 22.34 -5.63
CA LEU A 202 5.87 23.62 -5.87
C LEU A 202 6.71 24.72 -5.25
N ILE A 203 7.30 25.57 -6.07
CA ILE A 203 8.17 26.67 -5.63
C ILE A 203 7.50 27.99 -5.97
N GLY A 204 7.52 28.94 -5.04
CA GLY A 204 6.98 30.26 -5.23
C GLY A 204 7.06 31.09 -3.94
N GLU A 205 6.85 32.39 -4.06
CA GLU A 205 6.82 33.29 -2.91
C GLU A 205 5.71 33.00 -1.92
N ASN A 206 5.83 33.49 -0.68
CA ASN A 206 4.77 33.32 0.30
C ASN A 206 3.52 34.09 -0.15
N GLY A 207 2.35 33.49 0.04
CA GLY A 207 1.06 34.08 -0.33
C GLY A 207 0.62 33.88 -1.78
N VAL A 208 1.41 33.24 -2.67
CA VAL A 208 1.00 32.94 -4.06
C VAL A 208 -0.05 31.83 -4.20
N GLY A 209 -0.45 31.19 -3.11
CA GLY A 209 -1.53 30.20 -3.11
C GLY A 209 -1.07 28.73 -3.21
N LYS A 210 0.20 28.38 -2.89
CA LYS A 210 0.69 27.00 -2.91
C LYS A 210 -0.16 26.06 -2.06
N THR A 211 -0.40 26.43 -0.80
CA THR A 211 -1.24 25.66 0.13
C THR A 211 -2.67 25.53 -0.38
N HIS A 212 -3.27 26.61 -0.89
CA HIS A 212 -4.62 26.54 -1.47
C HIS A 212 -4.72 25.58 -2.66
N MET A 213 -3.71 25.61 -3.55
CA MET A 213 -3.65 24.68 -4.68
C MET A 213 -3.51 23.23 -4.21
N LEU A 214 -2.61 22.95 -3.25
CA LEU A 214 -2.44 21.60 -2.69
C LEU A 214 -3.70 21.12 -1.96
N THR A 215 -4.33 21.97 -1.17
CA THR A 215 -5.59 21.65 -0.47
C THR A 215 -6.70 21.37 -1.48
N GLY A 216 -6.80 22.17 -2.54
CA GLY A 216 -7.74 21.93 -3.64
C GLY A 216 -7.50 20.58 -4.31
N LEU A 217 -6.25 20.28 -4.68
CA LEU A 217 -5.86 19.00 -5.27
C LEU A 217 -6.25 17.83 -4.37
N VAL A 218 -5.91 17.87 -3.08
CA VAL A 218 -6.26 16.81 -2.13
C VAL A 218 -7.76 16.65 -2.01
N ARG A 219 -8.51 17.75 -1.88
CA ARG A 219 -9.99 17.72 -1.81
C ARG A 219 -10.58 17.06 -3.05
N ASP A 220 -10.17 17.51 -4.22
CA ASP A 220 -10.69 17.01 -5.50
C ASP A 220 -10.33 15.52 -5.73
N LEU A 221 -9.16 15.06 -5.26
CA LEU A 221 -8.77 13.64 -5.26
C LEU A 221 -9.64 12.83 -4.28
N VAL A 222 -9.80 13.31 -3.03
CA VAL A 222 -10.56 12.60 -1.99
C VAL A 222 -12.02 12.41 -2.41
N PHE A 223 -12.64 13.41 -3.03
CA PHE A 223 -14.02 13.35 -3.49
C PHE A 223 -14.18 12.94 -4.95
N GLN A 224 -13.06 12.69 -5.67
CA GLN A 224 -13.01 12.32 -7.10
C GLN A 224 -13.82 13.29 -7.98
N ASN A 225 -13.50 14.57 -7.89
CA ASN A 225 -14.12 15.62 -8.72
C ASN A 225 -13.59 15.54 -10.17
N LYS A 226 -14.32 14.84 -11.03
CA LYS A 226 -13.93 14.53 -12.42
C LYS A 226 -13.73 15.77 -13.28
N GLU A 227 -14.36 16.88 -12.96
CA GLU A 227 -14.30 18.11 -13.75
C GLU A 227 -12.93 18.80 -13.68
N ARG A 228 -12.16 18.51 -12.63
CA ARG A 228 -10.85 19.11 -12.36
C ARG A 228 -9.68 18.30 -12.93
N PHE A 229 -9.93 17.07 -13.35
CA PHE A 229 -8.91 16.16 -13.86
C PHE A 229 -9.22 15.74 -15.30
N ASN A 230 -8.20 15.70 -16.14
CA ASN A 230 -8.32 15.02 -17.43
C ASN A 230 -8.56 13.52 -17.25
N LYS A 231 -7.92 12.93 -16.22
CA LYS A 231 -8.07 11.55 -15.78
C LYS A 231 -7.81 11.49 -14.29
N ILE A 232 -8.68 10.86 -13.51
CA ILE A 232 -8.44 10.65 -12.08
C ILE A 232 -7.36 9.59 -11.91
N PRO A 233 -6.26 9.91 -11.18
CA PRO A 233 -5.19 8.95 -10.94
C PRO A 233 -5.68 7.79 -10.06
N LEU A 234 -5.12 6.61 -10.29
CA LEU A 234 -5.43 5.39 -9.54
C LEU A 234 -4.59 5.34 -8.26
N LEU A 235 -4.93 6.19 -7.31
CA LEU A 235 -4.28 6.25 -6.00
C LEU A 235 -5.03 5.37 -5.00
N GLN A 236 -4.29 4.71 -4.12
CA GLN A 236 -4.86 3.93 -3.02
C GLN A 236 -5.18 4.79 -1.81
N ARG A 237 -4.35 5.80 -1.54
CA ARG A 237 -4.49 6.69 -0.39
C ARG A 237 -3.82 8.04 -0.65
N CYS A 238 -4.27 9.05 0.07
CA CYS A 238 -3.58 10.32 0.20
C CYS A 238 -3.06 10.49 1.63
N PHE A 239 -1.76 10.74 1.80
CA PHE A 239 -1.12 11.00 3.08
C PHE A 239 -0.59 12.45 3.11
N ILE A 240 -1.13 13.27 4.00
CA ILE A 240 -0.87 14.69 4.06
C ILE A 240 0.00 14.98 5.27
N ILE A 241 1.11 15.66 5.06
CA ILE A 241 1.98 16.21 6.09
C ILE A 241 1.83 17.71 6.06
N CYS A 242 1.32 18.29 7.13
CA CYS A 242 1.11 19.74 7.26
C CYS A 242 1.60 20.26 8.61
N SER A 243 1.82 21.59 8.68
CA SER A 243 2.46 22.20 9.84
C SER A 243 1.51 22.43 11.02
N SER A 244 0.20 22.53 10.79
CA SER A 244 -0.77 22.95 11.81
C SER A 244 -2.09 22.19 11.75
N ARG A 245 -2.75 22.07 12.91
CA ARG A 245 -4.14 21.60 13.01
C ARG A 245 -5.16 22.58 12.42
N TYR A 246 -4.78 23.82 12.23
CA TYR A 246 -5.65 24.86 11.66
C TYR A 246 -5.54 24.94 10.14
N ASP A 247 -4.74 24.05 9.54
CA ASP A 247 -4.58 23.99 8.10
C ASP A 247 -5.90 23.63 7.41
N GLU A 248 -6.11 24.16 6.22
CA GLU A 248 -7.33 23.95 5.43
C GLU A 248 -7.59 22.46 5.11
N TYR A 249 -6.56 21.61 5.19
CA TYR A 249 -6.70 20.16 5.04
C TYR A 249 -7.68 19.54 6.04
N TYR A 250 -7.82 20.10 7.25
CA TYR A 250 -8.78 19.61 8.24
C TYR A 250 -10.24 19.86 7.85
N LYS A 251 -10.51 20.88 7.03
CA LYS A 251 -11.84 21.09 6.46
C LYS A 251 -12.29 19.93 5.57
N ILE A 252 -11.33 19.19 4.98
CA ILE A 252 -11.62 17.98 4.19
C ILE A 252 -12.23 16.90 5.09
N TYR A 253 -11.80 16.76 6.35
CA TYR A 253 -12.42 15.85 7.31
C TYR A 253 -13.85 16.23 7.65
N GLU A 254 -14.11 17.54 7.81
CA GLU A 254 -15.46 18.06 8.08
C GLU A 254 -16.37 17.78 6.89
N ASP A 255 -15.87 18.03 5.68
CA ASP A 255 -16.59 17.75 4.44
C ASP A 255 -16.82 16.23 4.26
N ALA A 256 -15.85 15.38 4.64
CA ALA A 256 -15.96 13.92 4.58
C ALA A 256 -17.01 13.35 5.56
N GLY A 257 -17.30 14.07 6.66
CA GLY A 257 -18.43 13.76 7.54
C GLY A 257 -19.79 13.94 6.87
N ASN A 258 -19.87 14.81 5.86
CA ASN A 258 -21.09 15.13 5.11
C ASN A 258 -21.16 14.45 3.74
N ARG A 259 -20.01 14.06 3.18
CA ARG A 259 -19.86 13.38 1.88
C ARG A 259 -18.95 12.17 2.08
N ALA A 260 -19.32 11.01 1.55
CA ALA A 260 -18.45 9.84 1.58
C ALA A 260 -17.14 10.15 0.80
N ALA A 261 -16.00 10.08 1.48
CA ALA A 261 -14.69 10.12 0.84
C ALA A 261 -14.54 8.89 -0.06
N LYS A 262 -14.10 9.11 -1.31
CA LYS A 262 -13.88 8.02 -2.28
C LYS A 262 -12.43 7.56 -2.32
N LEU A 263 -11.51 8.40 -1.87
CA LEU A 263 -10.11 8.05 -1.67
C LEU A 263 -9.80 8.16 -0.17
N PRO A 264 -9.33 7.08 0.48
CA PRO A 264 -8.88 7.15 1.86
C PRO A 264 -7.77 8.18 2.03
N PHE A 265 -7.81 8.96 3.11
CA PHE A 265 -6.77 9.92 3.38
C PHE A 265 -6.44 10.01 4.87
N SER A 266 -5.25 10.48 5.18
CA SER A 266 -4.84 10.76 6.55
C SER A 266 -3.96 11.99 6.60
N ILE A 267 -4.12 12.78 7.66
CA ILE A 267 -3.34 13.98 7.92
C ILE A 267 -2.39 13.69 9.08
N CYS A 268 -1.12 13.99 8.87
CA CYS A 268 -0.09 13.97 9.89
C CYS A 268 0.33 15.40 10.21
N HIS A 269 0.18 15.80 11.44
CA HIS A 269 0.80 16.97 11.99
C HIS A 269 1.49 16.60 13.29
N VAL A 270 2.58 17.26 13.59
CA VAL A 270 3.34 17.00 14.81
C VAL A 270 2.75 17.83 15.94
N VAL A 271 1.99 17.18 16.81
CA VAL A 271 1.43 17.80 18.01
C VAL A 271 2.04 17.16 19.25
N GLN A 272 2.56 18.01 20.12
CA GLN A 272 2.93 17.65 21.48
C GLN A 272 1.70 17.81 22.37
N ASP A 273 0.91 16.75 22.51
CA ASP A 273 -0.16 16.66 23.49
C ASP A 273 0.07 15.47 24.44
N ALA A 274 -0.71 15.40 25.50
CA ALA A 274 -0.59 14.37 26.53
C ALA A 274 -0.67 12.93 25.99
N ASP A 275 -1.36 12.74 24.85
CA ASP A 275 -1.57 11.43 24.23
C ASP A 275 -0.55 11.09 23.13
N ALA A 276 0.35 12.03 22.79
CA ALA A 276 1.33 11.85 21.72
C ALA A 276 2.20 10.61 21.92
N LYS A 277 2.67 10.38 23.16
CA LYS A 277 3.48 9.19 23.52
C LYS A 277 2.74 7.90 23.19
N LYS A 278 1.50 7.78 23.61
CA LYS A 278 0.68 6.58 23.40
C LYS A 278 0.37 6.36 21.93
N ARG A 279 0.10 7.44 21.18
CA ARG A 279 -0.12 7.35 19.72
C ARG A 279 1.12 6.86 19.00
N ILE A 280 2.30 7.44 19.29
CA ILE A 280 3.58 7.01 18.71
C ILE A 280 3.87 5.55 19.04
N GLN A 281 3.67 5.13 20.29
CA GLN A 281 3.85 3.74 20.70
C GLN A 281 2.96 2.77 19.91
N ASN A 282 1.68 3.09 19.76
CA ASN A 282 0.74 2.27 19.02
C ASN A 282 1.14 2.17 17.52
N LEU A 283 1.55 3.27 16.91
CA LEU A 283 2.02 3.29 15.53
C LEU A 283 3.28 2.42 15.34
N ILE A 284 4.22 2.46 16.31
CA ILE A 284 5.40 1.58 16.25
C ILE A 284 4.97 0.11 16.38
N PHE A 285 4.03 -0.23 17.25
CA PHE A 285 3.49 -1.60 17.32
C PHE A 285 2.84 -2.02 15.99
N ASP A 286 2.15 -1.11 15.30
CA ASP A 286 1.60 -1.40 13.97
C ASP A 286 2.71 -1.65 12.93
N ILE A 287 3.81 -0.88 12.97
CA ILE A 287 5.00 -1.14 12.13
C ILE A 287 5.59 -2.52 12.42
N LEU A 288 5.75 -2.89 13.70
CA LEU A 288 6.31 -4.17 14.08
C LEU A 288 5.46 -5.37 13.63
N LYS A 289 4.14 -5.19 13.52
CA LYS A 289 3.20 -6.21 13.03
C LYS A 289 3.17 -6.35 11.52
N ARG A 290 3.63 -5.35 10.75
CA ARG A 290 3.55 -5.35 9.28
C ARG A 290 4.39 -6.44 8.60
N GLY A 291 5.32 -7.04 9.33
CA GLY A 291 6.13 -8.15 8.83
C GLY A 291 7.06 -7.74 7.71
N THR A 292 6.90 -8.32 6.53
CA THR A 292 7.79 -8.17 5.39
C THR A 292 7.10 -7.39 4.26
N LEU A 293 7.81 -6.40 3.69
CA LEU A 293 7.40 -5.66 2.50
C LEU A 293 8.21 -6.15 1.30
N LEU A 294 7.54 -6.44 0.20
CA LEU A 294 8.22 -6.69 -1.07
C LEU A 294 8.53 -5.34 -1.74
N THR A 295 9.80 -5.11 -2.03
CA THR A 295 10.29 -3.93 -2.74
C THR A 295 11.02 -4.33 -4.02
N GLU A 296 11.33 -3.37 -4.87
CA GLU A 296 12.19 -3.60 -6.06
C GLU A 296 13.58 -4.15 -5.68
N LYS A 297 14.03 -3.91 -4.46
CA LYS A 297 15.30 -4.43 -3.90
C LYS A 297 15.16 -5.83 -3.29
N GLY A 298 13.95 -6.41 -3.33
CA GLY A 298 13.61 -7.70 -2.75
C GLY A 298 12.73 -7.59 -1.50
N MET A 299 12.61 -8.70 -0.78
CA MET A 299 11.84 -8.74 0.45
C MET A 299 12.58 -8.05 1.60
N MET A 300 11.98 -7.00 2.15
CA MET A 300 12.55 -6.23 3.25
C MET A 300 11.65 -6.31 4.49
N VAL A 301 12.28 -6.52 5.64
CA VAL A 301 11.58 -6.61 6.93
C VAL A 301 11.25 -5.19 7.40
N MET A 302 9.96 -4.86 7.53
CA MET A 302 9.50 -3.51 7.88
C MET A 302 10.11 -2.94 9.18
N PRO A 303 10.22 -3.69 10.29
CA PRO A 303 10.89 -3.20 11.48
C PRO A 303 12.36 -2.84 11.25
N GLN A 304 13.09 -3.61 10.41
CA GLN A 304 14.47 -3.31 10.07
C GLN A 304 14.57 -2.03 9.22
N LEU A 305 13.74 -1.89 8.19
CA LEU A 305 13.67 -0.68 7.38
C LEU A 305 13.38 0.57 8.21
N PHE A 306 12.45 0.46 9.14
CA PHE A 306 12.10 1.53 10.05
C PHE A 306 13.27 1.94 10.94
N GLU A 307 13.97 0.96 11.54
CA GLU A 307 15.15 1.23 12.37
C GLU A 307 16.26 1.90 11.56
N ASP A 308 16.54 1.40 10.35
CA ASP A 308 17.55 1.95 9.44
C ASP A 308 17.19 3.39 9.01
N ALA A 309 15.92 3.65 8.73
CA ALA A 309 15.43 4.99 8.41
C ALA A 309 15.61 5.98 9.57
N LEU A 310 15.34 5.54 10.80
CA LEU A 310 15.56 6.37 11.99
C LEU A 310 17.05 6.66 12.21
N LYS A 311 17.94 5.68 12.04
CA LYS A 311 19.40 5.84 12.18
C LYS A 311 20.00 6.77 11.13
N LYS A 312 19.41 6.86 9.93
CA LYS A 312 19.82 7.82 8.90
C LYS A 312 19.46 9.27 9.25
N GLN A 313 18.44 9.49 10.05
CA GLN A 313 17.91 10.83 10.35
C GLN A 313 18.30 11.36 11.72
N LEU A 314 18.52 10.46 12.67
CA LEU A 314 18.79 10.77 14.07
C LEU A 314 20.13 10.14 14.49
N PRO A 315 20.82 10.67 15.51
CA PRO A 315 22.06 10.06 16.00
C PRO A 315 21.83 8.59 16.38
N GLU A 316 22.62 7.69 15.79
CA GLU A 316 22.51 6.24 15.96
C GLU A 316 22.49 5.82 17.44
N GLN A 317 23.34 6.43 18.27
CA GLN A 317 23.41 6.16 19.71
C GLN A 317 22.09 6.40 20.46
N LEU A 318 21.24 7.29 19.93
CA LEU A 318 19.92 7.52 20.50
C LEU A 318 18.95 6.40 20.12
N ILE A 319 19.05 5.91 18.88
CA ILE A 319 18.12 4.91 18.33
C ILE A 319 18.49 3.48 18.74
N ASP A 320 19.78 3.19 18.93
CA ASP A 320 20.26 1.86 19.35
C ASP A 320 19.52 1.34 20.56
N GLY A 321 18.95 0.12 20.45
CA GLY A 321 18.17 -0.53 21.49
C GLY A 321 16.76 0.07 21.71
N LEU A 322 16.26 0.89 20.76
CA LEU A 322 14.83 1.25 20.69
C LEU A 322 14.01 0.03 20.29
N LEU A 323 14.50 -0.70 19.32
CA LEU A 323 13.96 -2.00 18.91
C LEU A 323 14.93 -3.10 19.31
N SER A 324 14.40 -4.26 19.66
CA SER A 324 15.15 -5.49 19.87
C SER A 324 14.56 -6.60 19.04
N LYS A 325 15.42 -7.51 18.61
CA LYS A 325 15.08 -8.63 17.77
C LYS A 325 15.47 -9.91 18.51
N GLU A 326 14.49 -10.76 18.77
CA GLU A 326 14.69 -12.07 19.38
C GLU A 326 14.30 -13.15 18.37
N LYS A 327 15.10 -14.20 18.29
CA LYS A 327 14.74 -15.39 17.55
C LYS A 327 13.84 -16.24 18.40
N VAL A 328 12.64 -16.49 17.92
CA VAL A 328 11.68 -17.38 18.56
C VAL A 328 11.62 -18.67 17.76
N GLU A 329 11.92 -19.78 18.42
CA GLU A 329 11.74 -21.12 17.87
C GLU A 329 10.30 -21.59 18.15
N THR A 330 9.61 -22.03 17.10
CA THR A 330 8.32 -22.71 17.22
C THR A 330 8.42 -24.08 16.55
N GLU A 331 7.41 -24.93 16.74
CA GLU A 331 7.31 -26.20 16.03
C GLU A 331 7.38 -26.06 14.50
N GLU A 332 7.24 -24.83 13.99
CA GLU A 332 7.17 -24.47 12.56
C GLU A 332 8.45 -23.81 12.03
N GLY A 333 9.44 -23.53 12.89
CA GLY A 333 10.72 -22.92 12.53
C GLY A 333 11.08 -21.70 13.37
N GLU A 334 12.26 -21.12 13.08
CA GLU A 334 12.72 -19.88 13.69
C GLU A 334 12.12 -18.67 12.97
N TYR A 335 11.59 -17.70 13.71
CA TYR A 335 11.24 -16.38 13.19
C TYR A 335 11.78 -15.25 14.07
N ASP A 336 12.00 -14.10 13.45
CA ASP A 336 12.48 -12.90 14.12
C ASP A 336 11.29 -12.19 14.79
N HIS A 337 11.27 -12.15 16.10
CA HIS A 337 10.28 -11.40 16.86
C HIS A 337 10.85 -10.04 17.26
N TRP A 338 10.23 -8.97 16.77
CA TRP A 338 10.62 -7.61 17.06
C TRP A 338 9.84 -7.04 18.23
N GLN A 339 10.55 -6.39 19.13
CA GLN A 339 9.99 -5.80 20.35
C GLN A 339 10.40 -4.34 20.49
N LEU A 340 9.47 -3.51 20.98
CA LEU A 340 9.72 -2.12 21.31
C LEU A 340 10.17 -1.98 22.77
N ASN A 341 11.29 -1.31 22.97
CA ASN A 341 11.70 -0.88 24.31
C ASN A 341 10.94 0.39 24.71
N SER A 342 9.77 0.20 25.35
CA SER A 342 8.87 1.29 25.75
C SER A 342 9.55 2.29 26.71
N ARG A 343 10.42 1.82 27.62
CA ARG A 343 11.15 2.69 28.53
C ARG A 343 12.15 3.59 27.80
N LYS A 344 12.79 3.04 26.76
CA LYS A 344 13.70 3.83 25.93
C LYS A 344 12.92 4.83 25.08
N LEU A 345 11.80 4.45 24.52
CA LEU A 345 10.91 5.36 23.75
C LEU A 345 10.50 6.57 24.61
N GLU A 346 10.07 6.34 25.86
CA GLU A 346 9.69 7.41 26.77
C GLU A 346 10.85 8.40 27.00
N LYS A 347 12.05 7.87 27.29
CA LYS A 347 13.24 8.70 27.48
C LYS A 347 13.60 9.48 26.20
N LEU A 348 13.51 8.86 25.02
CA LEU A 348 13.80 9.53 23.75
C LEU A 348 12.86 10.72 23.52
N ILE A 349 11.56 10.54 23.72
CA ILE A 349 10.57 11.61 23.55
C ILE A 349 10.87 12.79 24.50
N GLU A 350 11.43 12.54 25.68
CA GLU A 350 11.79 13.60 26.65
C GLU A 350 13.08 14.35 26.30
N ILE A 351 14.06 13.68 25.68
CA ILE A 351 15.37 14.29 25.38
C ILE A 351 15.47 14.86 23.98
N PHE A 352 14.59 14.48 23.05
CA PHE A 352 14.61 15.01 21.71
C PHE A 352 14.35 16.51 21.65
N SER A 353 15.14 17.21 20.85
CA SER A 353 14.77 18.58 20.46
C SER A 353 13.46 18.58 19.67
N THR A 354 12.81 19.73 19.56
CA THR A 354 11.55 19.86 18.79
C THR A 354 11.69 19.32 17.37
N GLY A 355 12.77 19.66 16.66
CA GLY A 355 13.01 19.16 15.30
C GLY A 355 13.26 17.65 15.25
N GLN A 356 14.00 17.08 16.23
CA GLN A 356 14.21 15.63 16.32
C GLN A 356 12.92 14.87 16.60
N LEU A 357 12.09 15.40 17.50
CA LEU A 357 10.79 14.79 17.80
C LEU A 357 9.85 14.85 16.59
N GLN A 358 9.91 15.95 15.84
CA GLN A 358 9.13 16.11 14.63
C GLN A 358 9.51 15.08 13.56
N ILE A 359 10.81 14.97 13.23
CA ILE A 359 11.27 14.00 12.23
C ILE A 359 11.01 12.56 12.68
N PHE A 360 11.19 12.26 13.96
CA PHE A 360 10.87 10.95 14.53
C PHE A 360 9.38 10.64 14.37
N SER A 361 8.50 11.57 14.74
CA SER A 361 7.05 11.41 14.60
C SER A 361 6.61 11.25 13.15
N LEU A 362 7.17 12.04 12.23
CA LEU A 362 6.91 11.92 10.79
C LEU A 362 7.32 10.54 10.27
N THR A 363 8.52 10.08 10.62
CA THR A 363 9.02 8.76 10.20
C THR A 363 8.12 7.64 10.71
N VAL A 364 7.73 7.69 12.00
CA VAL A 364 6.79 6.71 12.58
C VAL A 364 5.46 6.71 11.83
N ASN A 365 4.88 7.88 11.55
CA ASN A 365 3.61 7.98 10.84
C ASN A 365 3.70 7.47 9.40
N LEU A 366 4.79 7.78 8.67
CA LEU A 366 5.02 7.28 7.33
C LEU A 366 5.09 5.76 7.34
N PHE A 367 5.98 5.16 8.13
CA PHE A 367 6.14 3.71 8.17
C PHE A 367 4.90 2.96 8.67
N ALA A 368 4.08 3.59 9.52
CA ALA A 368 2.84 2.98 9.97
C ALA A 368 1.71 3.03 8.93
N LYS A 369 1.71 4.02 8.02
CA LYS A 369 0.56 4.32 7.17
C LYS A 369 0.83 4.27 5.68
N LEU A 370 2.12 4.31 5.24
CA LEU A 370 2.44 4.21 3.83
C LEU A 370 2.13 2.81 3.29
N GLU A 371 1.50 2.82 2.13
CA GLU A 371 1.18 1.64 1.32
C GLU A 371 1.54 1.94 -0.14
N PRO A 372 1.80 0.94 -0.98
CA PRO A 372 1.96 1.15 -2.41
C PRO A 372 0.79 1.96 -2.99
N GLY A 373 1.06 2.85 -3.95
CA GLY A 373 0.03 3.72 -4.52
C GLY A 373 -0.42 4.90 -3.63
N THR A 374 0.27 5.19 -2.53
CA THR A 374 -0.01 6.36 -1.68
C THR A 374 0.58 7.64 -2.30
N LEU A 375 -0.25 8.66 -2.49
CA LEU A 375 0.22 10.02 -2.74
C LEU A 375 0.58 10.69 -1.43
N VAL A 376 1.83 11.11 -1.29
CA VAL A 376 2.30 11.92 -0.14
C VAL A 376 2.31 13.39 -0.53
N VAL A 377 1.55 14.20 0.19
CA VAL A 377 1.52 15.65 0.04
C VAL A 377 2.18 16.28 1.25
N ILE A 378 3.22 17.07 1.02
CA ILE A 378 3.98 17.74 2.08
C ILE A 378 3.86 19.25 1.86
N ASP A 379 3.23 19.92 2.81
CA ASP A 379 3.05 21.37 2.77
C ASP A 379 3.93 22.04 3.83
N GLU A 380 4.70 23.03 3.42
CA GLU A 380 5.65 23.78 4.26
C GLU A 380 6.63 22.87 5.05
N PRO A 381 7.39 21.97 4.37
CA PRO A 381 8.30 21.03 5.07
C PRO A 381 9.40 21.75 5.87
N GLU A 382 9.68 23.00 5.55
CA GLU A 382 10.67 23.85 6.23
C GLU A 382 10.21 24.35 7.60
N VAL A 383 8.92 24.33 7.87
CA VAL A 383 8.39 24.81 9.15
C VAL A 383 8.82 23.88 10.27
N HIS A 384 9.56 24.43 11.23
CA HIS A 384 10.09 23.71 12.41
C HIS A 384 11.18 22.65 12.14
N LEU A 385 11.58 22.40 10.88
CA LEU A 385 12.70 21.51 10.56
C LEU A 385 13.94 22.32 10.14
N HIS A 386 15.08 21.92 10.70
CA HIS A 386 16.37 22.41 10.21
C HIS A 386 16.64 21.86 8.81
N THR A 387 17.30 22.64 7.94
CA THR A 387 17.58 22.26 6.53
C THR A 387 18.23 20.89 6.39
N THR A 388 19.12 20.50 7.29
CA THR A 388 19.75 19.17 7.31
C THR A 388 18.71 18.06 7.56
N LEU A 389 17.73 18.27 8.44
CA LEU A 389 16.69 17.30 8.72
C LEU A 389 15.73 17.13 7.53
N ILE A 390 15.42 18.24 6.83
CA ILE A 390 14.62 18.20 5.59
C ILE A 390 15.36 17.39 4.52
N GLN A 391 16.66 17.64 4.34
CA GLN A 391 17.48 16.91 3.38
C GLN A 391 17.48 15.41 3.68
N ASN A 392 17.74 15.04 4.93
CA ASN A 392 17.74 13.63 5.35
C ASN A 392 16.36 12.97 5.15
N PHE A 393 15.29 13.72 5.44
CA PHE A 393 13.93 13.25 5.23
C PHE A 393 13.61 12.98 3.75
N ILE A 394 14.00 13.90 2.85
CA ILE A 394 13.85 13.69 1.40
C ILE A 394 14.69 12.51 0.92
N CYS A 395 15.92 12.34 1.43
CA CYS A 395 16.75 11.18 1.12
C CYS A 395 16.11 9.86 1.58
N MET A 396 15.49 9.86 2.77
CA MET A 396 14.76 8.69 3.27
C MET A 396 13.56 8.31 2.38
N LEU A 397 12.83 9.30 1.86
CA LEU A 397 11.71 9.05 0.94
C LEU A 397 12.18 8.45 -0.41
N ASN A 398 13.46 8.64 -0.77
CA ASN A 398 14.03 8.09 -1.99
C ASN A 398 14.47 6.62 -1.85
N ASP A 399 14.83 6.19 -0.65
CA ASP A 399 15.34 4.84 -0.33
C ASP A 399 14.23 3.81 -0.19
#